data_ba1fc1f42c127a8d88e11a555a7993c5
#
_entry.id   ba1fc1f42c127a8d88e11a555a7993c5
#
_cell.length_a   1.000
_cell.length_b   1.000
_cell.length_c   1.000
_cell.angle_alpha   90.00
_cell.angle_beta   90.00
_cell.angle_gamma   90.00
#
_symmetry.space_group_name_H-M   'P 1'
#
loop_
_entity.id
_entity.type
_entity.pdbx_description
1 polymer ?
#
loop_
_entity_poly.entity_id
_entity_poly.type
_entity_poly.pdbx_seq_one_letter_code
_entity_poly.pdbx_strand_id
1 'polypeptide(L)'
;MLKCELVSYIKSYPDSSFFSQVGTMQYQDGKIYLLDEARRDVAVMDLEFSDFSLIGKPGDGPGELVRPVGFYVEKDTVYILDGGTVNVKRYFDSEFISSFSVPAANDYRFFMNKDTIFLSAVTDSTFYTKSAESWQRGDLFTLVL
;
A
#
# COMPACT_ATOMS: atom_id res chain seq x y z
N MET A 1 -24.21 -2.31 -21.95
CA MET A 1 -23.22 -1.19 -21.89
C MET A 1 -23.18 -0.69 -20.45
N LEU A 2 -22.02 -0.72 -19.82
CA LEU A 2 -21.83 -0.14 -18.49
C LEU A 2 -21.95 1.38 -18.58
N LYS A 3 -22.78 1.98 -17.73
CA LYS A 3 -22.82 3.44 -17.56
C LYS A 3 -21.92 3.79 -16.39
N CYS A 4 -21.00 4.75 -16.63
CA CYS A 4 -20.23 5.37 -15.57
C CYS A 4 -20.84 6.72 -15.25
N GLU A 5 -21.07 6.99 -13.98
CA GLU A 5 -21.57 8.27 -13.47
C GLU A 5 -20.55 8.81 -12.46
N LEU A 6 -20.23 10.10 -12.59
CA LEU A 6 -19.42 10.80 -11.60
C LEU A 6 -20.28 11.09 -10.38
N VAL A 7 -20.04 10.37 -9.30
CA VAL A 7 -20.82 10.50 -8.05
C VAL A 7 -20.28 11.64 -7.20
N SER A 8 -18.94 11.75 -7.10
CA SER A 8 -18.29 12.72 -6.21
C SER A 8 -16.84 12.95 -6.64
N TYR A 9 -16.25 14.06 -6.25
CA TYR A 9 -14.81 14.33 -6.42
C TYR A 9 -14.31 15.32 -5.38
N ILE A 10 -13.00 15.26 -5.10
CA ILE A 10 -12.28 16.25 -4.30
C ILE A 10 -11.05 16.75 -5.08
N LYS A 11 -10.59 17.96 -4.77
CA LYS A 11 -9.39 18.58 -5.38
C LYS A 11 -8.18 18.65 -4.46
N SER A 12 -8.41 18.40 -3.18
CA SER A 12 -7.40 18.36 -2.13
C SER A 12 -7.84 17.39 -1.04
N TYR A 13 -6.94 17.04 -0.15
CA TYR A 13 -7.34 16.30 1.05
C TYR A 13 -8.29 17.12 1.94
N PRO A 14 -9.08 16.49 2.81
CA PRO A 14 -10.00 17.19 3.72
C PRO A 14 -9.33 18.21 4.65
N ASP A 15 -8.05 18.00 4.99
CA ASP A 15 -7.23 18.95 5.75
C ASP A 15 -6.71 20.14 4.92
N SER A 16 -7.19 20.30 3.68
CA SER A 16 -6.79 21.31 2.70
C SER A 16 -5.36 21.17 2.16
N SER A 17 -4.64 20.12 2.50
CA SER A 17 -3.36 19.81 1.86
C SER A 17 -3.58 19.28 0.43
N PHE A 18 -2.59 19.50 -0.44
CA PHE A 18 -2.71 19.08 -1.83
C PHE A 18 -2.31 17.63 -2.02
N PHE A 19 -2.92 16.96 -3.01
CA PHE A 19 -2.40 15.72 -3.54
C PHE A 19 -1.03 15.96 -4.15
N SER A 20 -0.03 15.19 -3.75
CA SER A 20 1.34 15.35 -4.26
C SER A 20 1.65 14.31 -5.34
N GLN A 21 1.75 13.06 -4.97
CA GLN A 21 2.00 11.96 -5.90
C GLN A 21 1.18 10.75 -5.48
N VAL A 22 -0.08 10.70 -5.90
CA VAL A 22 -0.96 9.56 -5.61
C VAL A 22 -0.59 8.41 -6.54
N GLY A 23 0.00 7.36 -5.99
CA GLY A 23 0.43 6.18 -6.72
C GLY A 23 -0.61 5.07 -6.77
N THR A 24 -1.10 4.66 -5.62
CA THR A 24 -1.99 3.50 -5.46
C THR A 24 -3.23 3.88 -4.66
N MET A 25 -4.37 3.30 -5.05
CA MET A 25 -5.64 3.46 -4.36
C MET A 25 -6.27 2.09 -4.11
N GLN A 26 -6.89 1.94 -2.95
CA GLN A 26 -7.73 0.78 -2.61
C GLN A 26 -9.02 1.25 -1.95
N TYR A 27 -10.13 0.61 -2.29
CA TYR A 27 -11.41 0.78 -1.59
C TYR A 27 -11.70 -0.46 -0.77
N GLN A 28 -12.05 -0.27 0.49
CA GLN A 28 -12.46 -1.36 1.37
C GLN A 28 -13.37 -0.85 2.49
N ASP A 29 -14.46 -1.56 2.73
CA ASP A 29 -15.38 -1.36 3.87
C ASP A 29 -15.86 0.10 4.04
N GLY A 30 -16.22 0.75 2.90
CA GLY A 30 -16.70 2.13 2.89
C GLY A 30 -15.61 3.20 2.93
N LYS A 31 -14.34 2.80 2.97
CA LYS A 31 -13.18 3.71 3.01
C LYS A 31 -12.35 3.66 1.74
N ILE A 32 -11.83 4.81 1.37
CA ILE A 32 -10.84 4.99 0.31
C ILE A 32 -9.48 5.17 0.96
N TYR A 33 -8.53 4.37 0.53
CA TYR A 33 -7.12 4.45 0.93
C TYR A 33 -6.31 4.96 -0.27
N LEU A 34 -5.52 6.01 -0.07
CA LEU A 34 -4.66 6.60 -1.11
C LEU A 34 -3.22 6.66 -0.60
N LEU A 35 -2.30 6.01 -1.31
CA LEU A 35 -0.88 6.21 -1.07
C LEU A 35 -0.42 7.49 -1.77
N ASP A 36 0.05 8.47 -1.00
CA ASP A 36 0.77 9.64 -1.52
C ASP A 36 2.27 9.43 -1.30
N GLU A 37 2.96 9.03 -2.37
CA GLU A 37 4.38 8.66 -2.32
C GLU A 37 5.28 9.83 -1.93
N ALA A 38 4.94 11.05 -2.35
CA ALA A 38 5.72 12.23 -2.03
C ALA A 38 5.50 12.71 -0.57
N ARG A 39 4.28 12.59 -0.07
CA ARG A 39 3.95 12.84 1.35
C ARG A 39 4.47 11.73 2.27
N ARG A 40 4.62 10.52 1.73
CA ARG A 40 5.03 9.31 2.44
C ARG A 40 4.04 8.90 3.52
N ASP A 41 2.75 8.89 3.15
CA ASP A 41 1.67 8.41 3.99
C ASP A 41 0.56 7.74 3.17
N VAL A 42 -0.33 7.05 3.85
CA VAL A 42 -1.59 6.57 3.28
C VAL A 42 -2.72 7.38 3.89
N ALA A 43 -3.39 8.15 3.06
CA ALA A 43 -4.60 8.87 3.44
C ALA A 43 -5.80 7.90 3.44
N VAL A 44 -6.61 7.98 4.48
CA VAL A 44 -7.84 7.21 4.63
C VAL A 44 -9.02 8.16 4.71
N MET A 45 -10.03 7.96 3.87
CA MET A 45 -11.20 8.82 3.78
C MET A 45 -12.47 7.97 3.63
N ASP A 46 -13.60 8.48 4.13
CA ASP A 46 -14.91 7.95 3.78
C ASP A 46 -15.36 8.42 2.38
N LEU A 47 -16.47 7.90 1.88
CA LEU A 47 -16.98 8.26 0.54
C LEU A 47 -17.55 9.69 0.48
N GLU A 48 -17.91 10.28 1.59
CA GLU A 48 -18.39 11.65 1.73
C GLU A 48 -17.23 12.65 1.93
N PHE A 49 -15.99 12.16 2.12
CA PHE A 49 -14.80 12.95 2.45
C PHE A 49 -14.93 13.77 3.73
N SER A 50 -15.73 13.29 4.66
CA SER A 50 -16.00 13.92 5.96
C SER A 50 -15.09 13.39 7.07
N ASP A 51 -14.63 12.15 6.95
CA ASP A 51 -13.66 11.52 7.85
C ASP A 51 -12.31 11.41 7.12
N PHE A 52 -11.23 11.81 7.81
CA PHE A 52 -9.89 11.83 7.24
C PHE A 52 -8.85 11.49 8.29
N SER A 53 -8.00 10.54 7.96
CA SER A 53 -6.83 10.19 8.78
C SER A 53 -5.64 9.83 7.91
N LEU A 54 -4.45 9.80 8.52
CA LEU A 54 -3.19 9.47 7.87
C LEU A 54 -2.56 8.26 8.57
N ILE A 55 -2.01 7.36 7.78
CA ILE A 55 -1.25 6.20 8.25
C ILE A 55 0.19 6.34 7.78
N GLY A 56 1.13 6.26 8.73
CA GLY A 56 2.53 6.52 8.50
C GLY A 56 2.85 8.02 8.48
N LYS A 57 4.11 8.33 8.41
CA LYS A 57 4.65 9.68 8.28
C LYS A 57 6.08 9.62 7.73
N PRO A 58 6.61 10.69 7.15
CA PRO A 58 8.00 10.75 6.69
C PRO A 58 9.01 10.50 7.81
N GLY A 59 10.01 9.65 7.54
CA GLY A 59 11.12 9.39 8.45
C GLY A 59 11.70 7.97 8.28
N ASP A 60 12.67 7.63 9.12
CA ASP A 60 13.38 6.34 9.12
C ASP A 60 13.20 5.53 10.42
N GLY A 61 12.43 6.05 11.36
CA GLY A 61 12.10 5.39 12.61
C GLY A 61 11.05 4.28 12.48
N PRO A 62 10.78 3.57 13.58
CA PRO A 62 9.69 2.61 13.62
C PRO A 62 8.35 3.24 13.25
N GLY A 63 7.67 2.68 12.24
CA GLY A 63 6.41 3.25 11.75
C GLY A 63 6.53 4.54 10.95
N GLU A 64 7.73 4.98 10.60
CA GLU A 64 7.97 6.06 9.65
C GLU A 64 8.29 5.48 8.26
N LEU A 65 8.10 6.27 7.21
CA LEU A 65 8.21 5.83 5.82
C LEU A 65 9.29 6.63 5.10
N VAL A 66 10.27 5.93 4.54
CA VAL A 66 11.37 6.54 3.76
C VAL A 66 10.97 6.70 2.29
N ARG A 67 10.47 5.63 1.68
CA ARG A 67 10.00 5.61 0.29
C ARG A 67 8.91 4.56 0.12
N PRO A 68 7.68 4.84 0.53
CA PRO A 68 6.57 3.91 0.33
C PRO A 68 6.29 3.76 -1.17
N VAL A 69 6.16 2.53 -1.64
CA VAL A 69 5.98 2.21 -3.07
C VAL A 69 4.71 1.40 -3.35
N GLY A 70 4.01 0.98 -2.32
CA GLY A 70 2.75 0.28 -2.44
C GLY A 70 2.15 -0.03 -1.09
N PHE A 71 0.88 -0.34 -1.07
CA PHE A 71 0.21 -0.77 0.14
C PHE A 71 -0.90 -1.78 -0.17
N TYR A 72 -1.35 -2.46 0.85
CA TYR A 72 -2.49 -3.37 0.81
C TYR A 72 -3.27 -3.27 2.11
N VAL A 73 -4.60 -3.28 1.99
CA VAL A 73 -5.51 -3.25 3.14
C VAL A 73 -6.23 -4.56 3.24
N GLU A 74 -6.20 -5.16 4.41
CA GLU A 74 -6.99 -6.34 4.76
C GLU A 74 -7.68 -6.09 6.10
N LYS A 75 -9.01 -5.94 6.05
CA LYS A 75 -9.83 -5.53 7.20
C LYS A 75 -9.29 -4.21 7.77
N ASP A 76 -8.97 -4.18 9.05
CA ASP A 76 -8.46 -2.98 9.75
C ASP A 76 -6.92 -2.88 9.73
N THR A 77 -6.25 -3.76 9.00
CA THR A 77 -4.79 -3.77 8.92
C THR A 77 -4.32 -3.22 7.58
N VAL A 78 -3.43 -2.26 7.64
CA VAL A 78 -2.77 -1.67 6.47
C VAL A 78 -1.31 -2.13 6.45
N TYR A 79 -0.90 -2.68 5.32
CA TYR A 79 0.46 -3.11 5.05
C TYR A 79 1.07 -2.15 4.05
N ILE A 80 2.16 -1.49 4.40
CA ILE A 80 2.84 -0.53 3.52
C ILE A 80 4.22 -1.08 3.16
N LEU A 81 4.46 -1.25 1.88
CA LEU A 81 5.77 -1.61 1.36
C LEU A 81 6.63 -0.36 1.26
N ASP A 82 7.65 -0.28 2.11
CA ASP A 82 8.62 0.79 2.12
C ASP A 82 9.90 0.35 1.42
N GLY A 83 10.07 0.79 0.18
CA GLY A 83 11.24 0.49 -0.64
C GLY A 83 12.52 1.16 -0.15
N GLY A 84 12.43 2.18 0.68
CA GLY A 84 13.60 2.84 1.28
C GLY A 84 14.24 2.02 2.39
N THR A 85 13.45 1.30 3.17
CA THR A 85 13.92 0.41 4.24
C THR A 85 13.87 -1.08 3.87
N VAL A 86 13.34 -1.39 2.67
CA VAL A 86 13.17 -2.78 2.18
C VAL A 86 12.34 -3.63 3.15
N ASN A 87 11.27 -3.04 3.66
CA ASN A 87 10.38 -3.67 4.63
C ASN A 87 8.91 -3.48 4.26
N VAL A 88 8.07 -4.41 4.70
CA VAL A 88 6.63 -4.17 4.83
C VAL A 88 6.34 -3.78 6.26
N LYS A 89 5.71 -2.63 6.44
CA LYS A 89 5.28 -2.11 7.74
C LYS A 89 3.79 -2.34 7.93
N ARG A 90 3.41 -2.83 9.09
CA ARG A 90 2.02 -3.13 9.45
C ARG A 90 1.48 -2.09 10.39
N TYR A 91 0.26 -1.64 10.10
CA TYR A 91 -0.49 -0.71 10.93
C TYR A 91 -1.87 -1.30 11.21
N PHE A 92 -2.34 -1.14 12.41
CA PHE A 92 -3.70 -1.49 12.83
C PHE A 92 -4.31 -0.27 13.50
N ASP A 93 -5.50 0.12 13.08
CA ASP A 93 -6.17 1.34 13.57
C ASP A 93 -5.25 2.58 13.52
N SER A 94 -4.54 2.74 12.40
CA SER A 94 -3.53 3.77 12.11
C SER A 94 -2.25 3.72 12.95
N GLU A 95 -2.12 2.80 13.90
CA GLU A 95 -0.94 2.65 14.76
C GLU A 95 0.03 1.60 14.20
N PHE A 96 1.32 1.91 14.25
CA PHE A 96 2.36 0.97 13.84
C PHE A 96 2.43 -0.24 14.80
N ILE A 97 2.41 -1.44 14.23
CA ILE A 97 2.48 -2.70 15.01
C ILE A 97 3.83 -3.37 14.87
N SER A 98 4.28 -3.58 13.64
CA SER A 98 5.47 -4.36 13.33
C SER A 98 5.96 -4.14 11.90
N SER A 99 7.14 -4.63 11.62
CA SER A 99 7.66 -4.71 10.25
C SER A 99 8.38 -6.03 10.01
N PHE A 100 8.49 -6.41 8.75
CA PHE A 100 9.30 -7.55 8.32
C PHE A 100 10.01 -7.22 7.01
N SER A 101 11.20 -7.78 6.84
CA SER A 101 12.02 -7.54 5.65
C SER A 101 11.48 -8.27 4.43
N VAL A 102 11.70 -7.68 3.26
CA VAL A 102 11.41 -8.26 1.95
C VAL A 102 12.69 -8.50 1.15
N PRO A 103 12.67 -9.40 0.11
CA PRO A 103 13.86 -9.77 -0.66
C PRO A 103 14.35 -8.65 -1.47
N ALA A 104 14.83 -7.66 -1.45
CA ALA A 104 15.25 -6.52 -2.29
C ALA A 104 14.13 -5.86 -3.09
N ALA A 105 14.03 -4.56 -3.01
CA ALA A 105 12.89 -3.82 -3.55
C ALA A 105 13.31 -2.55 -4.29
N ASN A 106 13.11 -2.50 -5.60
CA ASN A 106 13.15 -1.21 -6.26
C ASN A 106 11.78 -0.72 -6.73
N ASP A 107 10.94 -1.54 -7.28
CA ASP A 107 9.57 -1.18 -7.67
C ASP A 107 8.70 -2.42 -7.60
N TYR A 108 8.09 -2.67 -6.47
CA TYR A 108 7.21 -3.81 -6.29
C TYR A 108 5.74 -3.42 -6.31
N ARG A 109 4.99 -4.24 -7.00
CA ARG A 109 3.56 -4.36 -6.72
C ARG A 109 3.39 -5.46 -5.70
N PHE A 110 2.58 -5.21 -4.69
CA PHE A 110 2.32 -6.22 -3.72
C PHE A 110 0.83 -6.35 -3.40
N PHE A 111 0.41 -7.55 -3.15
CA PHE A 111 -0.90 -7.84 -2.62
C PHE A 111 -0.83 -9.04 -1.67
N MET A 112 -1.87 -9.22 -0.89
CA MET A 112 -1.97 -10.32 0.05
C MET A 112 -3.20 -11.18 -0.26
N ASN A 113 -3.07 -12.46 0.01
CA ASN A 113 -4.19 -13.39 0.03
C ASN A 113 -4.04 -14.28 1.26
N LYS A 114 -4.89 -14.05 2.27
CA LYS A 114 -4.79 -14.69 3.59
C LYS A 114 -3.38 -14.53 4.17
N ASP A 115 -2.65 -15.64 4.29
CA ASP A 115 -1.32 -15.67 4.90
C ASP A 115 -0.18 -15.58 3.88
N THR A 116 -0.49 -15.35 2.61
CA THR A 116 0.50 -15.29 1.55
C THR A 116 0.65 -13.88 1.01
N ILE A 117 1.88 -13.40 0.97
CA ILE A 117 2.25 -12.12 0.40
C ILE A 117 2.85 -12.37 -0.98
N PHE A 118 2.37 -11.63 -1.97
CA PHE A 118 2.89 -11.65 -3.32
C PHE A 118 3.60 -10.33 -3.61
N LEU A 119 4.85 -10.41 -4.00
CA LEU A 119 5.64 -9.28 -4.46
C LEU A 119 6.04 -9.52 -5.90
N SER A 120 5.75 -8.59 -6.81
CA SER A 120 6.25 -8.66 -8.16
C SER A 120 7.17 -7.49 -8.45
N ALA A 121 8.36 -7.77 -8.95
CA ALA A 121 9.24 -6.75 -9.49
C ALA A 121 8.71 -6.29 -10.85
N VAL A 122 8.65 -4.97 -11.06
CA VAL A 122 8.12 -4.40 -12.31
C VAL A 122 9.10 -4.56 -13.47
N THR A 123 10.38 -4.76 -13.20
CA THR A 123 11.45 -4.70 -14.20
C THR A 123 11.95 -6.05 -14.71
N ASP A 124 11.69 -7.12 -13.99
CA ASP A 124 12.15 -8.44 -14.37
C ASP A 124 11.07 -9.47 -14.17
N SER A 125 10.36 -9.98 -14.85
CA SER A 125 9.32 -11.02 -14.76
C SER A 125 9.40 -11.93 -13.51
N THR A 126 10.07 -11.50 -12.46
CA THR A 126 10.21 -12.25 -11.20
C THR A 126 9.15 -11.81 -10.19
N PHE A 127 8.68 -12.74 -9.41
CA PHE A 127 7.83 -12.48 -8.26
C PHE A 127 8.35 -13.22 -7.03
N TYR A 128 7.96 -12.73 -5.89
CA TYR A 128 8.27 -13.35 -4.62
C TYR A 128 6.98 -13.64 -3.86
N THR A 129 6.91 -14.81 -3.27
CA THR A 129 5.83 -15.18 -2.36
C THR A 129 6.38 -15.42 -0.98
N LYS A 130 5.66 -14.98 0.02
CA LYS A 130 5.93 -15.32 1.41
C LYS A 130 4.71 -16.01 1.98
N SER A 131 4.90 -17.24 2.40
CA SER A 131 3.95 -17.97 3.24
C SER A 131 4.67 -18.39 4.52
N ALA A 132 4.03 -18.18 5.66
CA ALA A 132 4.63 -18.46 6.95
C ALA A 132 5.98 -17.72 7.17
N GLU A 133 7.11 -18.40 7.18
CA GLU A 133 8.40 -17.83 7.55
C GLU A 133 9.42 -17.75 6.40
N SER A 134 9.08 -18.21 5.20
CA SER A 134 10.04 -18.27 4.10
C SER A 134 9.59 -17.51 2.86
N TRP A 135 10.57 -16.90 2.18
CA TRP A 135 10.39 -16.34 0.85
C TRP A 135 10.71 -17.35 -0.23
N GLN A 136 9.87 -17.40 -1.26
CA GLN A 136 10.11 -18.19 -2.47
C GLN A 136 10.12 -17.26 -3.68
N ARG A 137 11.05 -17.48 -4.59
CA ARG A 137 11.14 -16.78 -5.86
C ARG A 137 10.49 -17.63 -6.96
N GLY A 138 9.73 -16.99 -7.82
CA GLY A 138 9.18 -17.59 -9.03
C GLY A 138 9.26 -16.63 -10.21
N ASP A 139 9.12 -17.14 -11.41
CA ASP A 139 9.06 -16.33 -12.63
C ASP A 139 7.62 -16.26 -13.13
N LEU A 140 7.18 -15.07 -13.55
CA LEU A 140 5.80 -14.82 -14.01
C LEU A 140 5.36 -15.72 -15.16
N PHE A 141 6.28 -16.21 -15.97
CA PHE A 141 5.99 -17.13 -17.07
C PHE A 141 5.60 -18.54 -16.62
N THR A 142 5.81 -18.89 -15.37
CA THR A 142 5.43 -20.19 -14.79
C THR A 142 3.98 -20.20 -14.28
N LEU A 143 3.33 -19.03 -14.18
CA LEU A 143 1.94 -18.89 -13.71
C LEU A 143 0.89 -18.94 -14.83
N VAL A 144 1.27 -19.14 -16.06
CA VAL A 144 0.36 -19.15 -17.23
C VAL A 144 0.06 -20.59 -17.71
N LEU A 145 0.23 -21.58 -16.88
CA LEU A 145 -0.14 -22.97 -17.19
C LEU A 145 -1.32 -23.43 -16.37
#